data_bc615ca39cf6b8e9bbe39ad108d49285
#
_entry.id   bc615ca39cf6b8e9bbe39ad108d49285
#
_cell.length_a   1.000
_cell.length_b   1.000
_cell.length_c   1.000
_cell.angle_alpha   90.00
_cell.angle_beta   90.00
_cell.angle_gamma   90.00
#
_symmetry.space_group_name_H-M   'P 1'
#
loop_
_entity.id
_entity.type
_entity.pdbx_description
1 polymer ?
#
loop_
_entity_poly.entity_id
_entity_poly.type
_entity_poly.pdbx_seq_one_letter_code
_entity_poly.pdbx_strand_id
1 'polypeptide(L)' 'MKGKYRGCDIEVERCGAEFLTFAVFDNGYEVTSGFSDSSDTVRDYFSYMNSVVDDYKEHPEDYE' A
#
# COMPACT_ATOMS: atom_id res chain seq x y z
N MET A 1 -9.84 3.20 2.01
CA MET A 1 -9.09 4.01 2.98
C MET A 1 -7.90 4.64 2.29
N LYS A 2 -7.75 5.93 2.45
CA LYS A 2 -6.63 6.68 1.85
C LYS A 2 -5.89 7.40 2.95
N GLY A 3 -4.59 7.48 2.83
CA GLY A 3 -3.76 8.18 3.80
C GLY A 3 -2.38 8.42 3.26
N LYS A 4 -1.54 9.01 4.09
CA LYS A 4 -0.18 9.36 3.72
C LYS A 4 0.78 8.89 4.79
N TYR A 5 1.91 8.34 4.36
CA TYR A 5 2.95 7.88 5.28
C TYR A 5 4.31 8.16 4.64
N ARG A 6 5.16 8.90 5.36
CA ARG A 6 6.51 9.28 4.90
C ARG A 6 6.51 9.91 3.50
N GLY A 7 5.48 10.71 3.22
CA GLY A 7 5.37 11.39 1.94
C GLY A 7 4.74 10.58 0.82
N CYS A 8 4.45 9.30 1.05
CA CYS A 8 3.78 8.46 0.07
C CYS A 8 2.29 8.43 0.31
N ASP A 9 1.52 8.43 -0.77
CA ASP A 9 0.07 8.26 -0.70
C ASP A 9 -0.24 6.77 -0.75
N ILE A 10 -1.05 6.30 0.21
CA ILE A 10 -1.44 4.90 0.30
C ILE A 10 -2.95 4.80 0.17
N GLU A 11 -3.41 3.89 -0.68
CA GLU A 11 -4.83 3.59 -0.85
C GLU A 11 -5.05 2.11 -0.61
N VAL A 12 -6.00 1.77 0.27
CA VAL A 12 -6.40 0.39 0.52
C VAL A 12 -7.92 0.37 0.52
N GLU A 13 -8.50 -0.49 -0.30
CA GLU A 13 -9.94 -0.62 -0.41
C GLU A 13 -10.35 -2.07 -0.35
N ARG A 14 -11.47 -2.34 0.32
CA ARG A 14 -12.06 -3.67 0.35
C ARG A 14 -12.83 -3.91 -0.94
N CYS A 15 -12.52 -5.00 -1.62
CA CYS A 15 -13.18 -5.39 -2.87
C CYS A 15 -13.78 -6.78 -2.68
N GLY A 16 -14.93 -6.84 -1.97
CA GLY A 16 -15.54 -8.09 -1.62
C GLY A 16 -15.05 -8.62 -0.28
N ALA A 17 -15.50 -9.82 0.10
CA ALA A 17 -15.24 -10.37 1.43
C ALA A 17 -13.80 -10.86 1.60
N GLU A 18 -13.13 -11.21 0.50
CA GLU A 18 -11.83 -11.88 0.56
C GLU A 18 -10.70 -11.13 -0.14
N PHE A 19 -10.99 -9.98 -0.73
CA PHE A 19 -9.99 -9.27 -1.53
C PHE A 19 -9.86 -7.82 -1.08
N LEU A 20 -8.64 -7.34 -1.13
CA LEU A 20 -8.31 -5.94 -0.93
C LEU A 20 -7.54 -5.45 -2.16
N THR A 21 -7.79 -4.21 -2.56
CA THR A 21 -6.93 -3.55 -3.54
C THR A 21 -6.03 -2.56 -2.81
N PHE A 22 -4.83 -2.37 -3.32
CA PHE A 22 -3.88 -1.45 -2.70
C PHE A 22 -3.09 -0.72 -3.77
N ALA A 23 -2.63 0.48 -3.42
CA ALA A 23 -1.73 1.26 -4.28
C ALA A 23 -0.90 2.17 -3.40
N VAL A 24 0.34 2.39 -3.81
CA VAL A 24 1.25 3.33 -3.15
C VAL A 24 1.84 4.23 -4.22
N PHE A 25 1.76 5.55 -3.99
CA PHE A 25 2.30 6.54 -4.91
C PHE A 25 3.26 7.46 -4.16
N ASP A 26 4.39 7.75 -4.78
CA ASP A 26 5.38 8.70 -4.25
C ASP A 26 5.46 9.87 -5.23
N ASN A 27 4.81 10.98 -4.88
CA ASN A 27 4.80 12.19 -5.68
C ASN A 27 4.38 11.89 -7.13
N GLY A 28 3.33 11.08 -7.28
CA GLY A 28 2.79 10.71 -8.59
C GLY A 28 3.41 9.47 -9.21
N TYR A 29 4.52 8.99 -8.67
CA TYR A 29 5.14 7.76 -9.12
C TYR A 29 4.46 6.56 -8.45
N GLU A 30 3.97 5.61 -9.24
CA GLU A 30 3.35 4.41 -8.70
C GLU A 30 4.44 3.45 -8.22
N VAL A 31 4.59 3.35 -6.90
CA VAL A 31 5.59 2.47 -6.29
C VAL A 31 5.16 1.02 -6.43
N THR A 32 3.92 0.73 -6.08
CA THR A 32 3.36 -0.61 -6.20
C THR A 32 1.84 -0.51 -6.21
N SER A 33 1.19 -1.48 -6.82
CA SER A 33 -0.27 -1.58 -6.81
C SER A 33 -0.68 -3.01 -7.11
N GLY A 34 -1.92 -3.34 -6.78
CA GLY A 34 -2.42 -4.67 -7.06
C GLY A 34 -3.60 -5.00 -6.16
N PHE A 35 -3.82 -6.29 -6.00
CA PHE A 35 -4.82 -6.77 -5.07
C PHE A 35 -4.24 -7.93 -4.25
N SER A 36 -4.82 -8.14 -3.08
CA SER A 36 -4.38 -9.19 -2.18
C SER A 36 -5.59 -10.02 -1.74
N ASP A 37 -5.38 -11.31 -1.70
CA ASP A 37 -6.35 -12.28 -1.18
C ASP A 37 -6.16 -12.31 0.35
N SER A 38 -6.87 -11.43 1.05
CA SER A 38 -6.65 -11.23 2.47
C SER A 38 -7.97 -11.01 3.20
N SER A 39 -8.09 -11.61 4.37
CA SER A 39 -9.21 -11.39 5.29
C SER A 39 -8.92 -10.29 6.31
N ASP A 40 -7.75 -9.66 6.25
CA ASP A 40 -7.40 -8.57 7.14
C ASP A 40 -8.37 -7.40 6.97
N THR A 41 -8.54 -6.62 8.03
CA THR A 41 -9.30 -5.38 7.90
C THR A 41 -8.50 -4.40 7.03
N VAL A 42 -9.22 -3.44 6.45
CA VAL A 42 -8.58 -2.38 5.66
C VAL A 42 -7.54 -1.65 6.51
N ARG A 43 -7.84 -1.42 7.78
CA ARG A 43 -6.94 -0.73 8.71
C ARG A 43 -5.66 -1.53 8.93
N ASP A 44 -5.78 -2.84 9.15
CA ASP A 44 -4.61 -3.69 9.38
C ASP A 44 -3.76 -3.78 8.12
N TYR A 45 -4.39 -3.89 6.98
CA TYR A 45 -3.65 -3.92 5.72
C TYR A 45 -2.96 -2.59 5.44
N PHE A 46 -3.60 -1.48 5.80
CA PHE A 46 -2.98 -0.16 5.67
C PHE A 46 -1.71 -0.07 6.52
N SER A 47 -1.74 -0.63 7.73
CA SER A 47 -0.55 -0.68 8.59
C SER A 47 0.56 -1.52 7.96
N TYR A 48 0.20 -2.62 7.31
CA TYR A 48 1.16 -3.43 6.57
C TYR A 48 1.77 -2.61 5.43
N MET A 49 0.96 -1.82 4.71
CA MET A 49 1.46 -0.98 3.62
C MET A 49 2.45 0.08 4.11
N ASN A 50 2.31 0.53 5.36
CA ASN A 50 3.30 1.43 5.93
C ASN A 50 4.69 0.78 5.94
N SER A 51 4.77 -0.53 6.25
CA SER A 51 6.04 -1.24 6.23
C SER A 51 6.58 -1.40 4.81
N VAL A 52 5.69 -1.49 3.82
CA VAL A 52 6.10 -1.50 2.41
C VAL A 52 6.74 -0.17 2.04
N VAL A 53 6.17 0.95 2.50
CA VAL A 53 6.76 2.26 2.27
C VAL A 53 8.13 2.37 2.94
N ASP A 54 8.26 1.85 4.16
CA ASP A 54 9.56 1.84 4.84
C ASP A 54 10.61 1.08 4.02
N ASP A 55 10.25 -0.08 3.50
CA ASP A 55 11.15 -0.87 2.67
C ASP A 55 11.50 -0.13 1.37
N TYR A 56 10.51 0.50 0.75
CA TYR A 56 10.76 1.31 -0.45
C TYR A 56 11.73 2.45 -0.18
N LYS A 57 11.58 3.13 0.96
CA LYS A 57 12.47 4.24 1.30
C LYS A 57 13.90 3.78 1.57
N GLU A 58 14.06 2.57 2.07
CA GLU A 58 15.39 2.01 2.35
C GLU A 58 16.00 1.31 1.14
N HIS A 59 15.16 0.76 0.27
CA HIS A 59 15.61 -0.01 -0.90
C HIS A 59 14.82 0.37 -2.14
N PRO A 60 14.91 1.65 -2.59
CA PRO A 60 14.11 2.10 -3.73
C PRO A 60 14.43 1.35 -5.03
N GLU A 61 15.63 0.82 -5.15
CA GLU A 61 16.04 0.07 -6.33
C GLU A 61 15.23 -1.20 -6.54
N ASP A 62 14.63 -1.73 -5.48
CA ASP A 62 13.81 -2.95 -5.58
C ASP A 62 12.42 -2.67 -6.16
N TYR A 63 12.06 -1.39 -6.31
CA TYR A 63 10.73 -0.96 -6.74
C TYR A 63 10.76 -0.20 -8.07
N GLU A 64 11.86 -0.24 -8.77
CA GLU A 64 11.99 0.39 -10.08
C GLU A 64 11.44 -0.48 -11.20
#